data_8ce2f62cbe1cc0f5e973cb19fd8afc78
#
_entry.id   8ce2f62cbe1cc0f5e973cb19fd8afc78
#
_cell.length_a   1.000
_cell.length_b   1.000
_cell.length_c   1.000
_cell.angle_alpha   90.00
_cell.angle_beta   90.00
_cell.angle_gamma   90.00
#
_symmetry.space_group_name_H-M   'P 1'
#
loop_
_entity.id
_entity.type
_entity.pdbx_description
1 polymer ?
#
loop_
_entity_poly.entity_id
_entity_poly.type
_entity_poly.pdbx_seq_one_letter_code
_entity_poly.pdbx_strand_id
1 'polypeptide(L)'
;VFNELTLGLHVLLLASIYVFLFIAVKVISKDLAWAKGEATEKLPRIVIVEGAEPGAATDYPIDEQLIIGRSPDCDIILEDTFASAHHARVYPANSAYWLEDLKSTNGTTTNNKQINAPVRLKKGSTFRIGQSVFKFMD
;
A
#
# COMPACT_ATOMS: atom_id res chain seq x y z
N VAL A 1 -63.23 18.74 13.51
CA VAL A 1 -62.95 17.33 13.10
C VAL A 1 -62.02 17.29 11.87
N PHE A 2 -62.25 18.08 10.85
CA PHE A 2 -61.37 18.14 9.67
C PHE A 2 -59.96 18.67 9.98
N ASN A 3 -59.84 19.57 10.94
CA ASN A 3 -58.56 20.16 11.34
C ASN A 3 -57.66 19.20 12.09
N GLU A 4 -58.22 18.34 12.94
CA GLU A 4 -57.48 17.29 13.68
C GLU A 4 -56.99 16.18 12.75
N LEU A 5 -57.82 15.80 11.77
CA LEU A 5 -57.48 14.74 10.82
C LEU A 5 -56.40 15.21 9.85
N THR A 6 -56.47 16.46 9.39
CA THR A 6 -55.43 17.05 8.50
C THR A 6 -54.12 17.25 9.25
N LEU A 7 -54.14 17.65 10.50
CA LEU A 7 -52.95 17.76 11.35
C LEU A 7 -52.30 16.41 11.54
N GLY A 8 -53.06 15.35 11.87
CA GLY A 8 -52.56 13.99 11.99
C GLY A 8 -51.90 13.48 10.72
N LEU A 9 -52.50 13.74 9.56
CA LEU A 9 -51.97 13.38 8.25
C LEU A 9 -50.64 14.08 7.95
N HIS A 10 -50.50 15.36 8.26
CA HIS A 10 -49.27 16.11 8.09
C HIS A 10 -48.13 15.58 8.99
N VAL A 11 -48.44 15.28 10.25
CA VAL A 11 -47.45 14.67 11.17
C VAL A 11 -46.98 13.33 10.68
N LEU A 12 -47.89 12.49 10.18
CA LEU A 12 -47.55 11.15 9.64
C LEU A 12 -46.68 11.27 8.36
N LEU A 13 -47.01 12.25 7.48
CA LEU A 13 -46.21 12.51 6.28
C LEU A 13 -44.79 12.98 6.65
N LEU A 14 -44.67 13.94 7.56
CA LEU A 14 -43.37 14.40 8.04
C LEU A 14 -42.57 13.29 8.67
N ALA A 15 -43.17 12.47 9.54
CA ALA A 15 -42.52 11.33 10.14
C ALA A 15 -41.99 10.34 9.09
N SER A 16 -42.77 10.05 8.04
CA SER A 16 -42.35 9.17 6.95
C SER A 16 -41.14 9.72 6.18
N ILE A 17 -41.13 11.04 5.94
CA ILE A 17 -39.99 11.70 5.27
C ILE A 17 -38.73 11.61 6.15
N TYR A 18 -38.84 11.87 7.46
CA TYR A 18 -37.69 11.76 8.36
C TYR A 18 -37.15 10.35 8.47
N VAL A 19 -38.05 9.37 8.53
CA VAL A 19 -37.63 7.93 8.52
C VAL A 19 -36.93 7.58 7.22
N PHE A 20 -37.45 8.01 6.09
CA PHE A 20 -36.82 7.81 4.78
C PHE A 20 -35.44 8.46 4.71
N LEU A 21 -35.33 9.72 5.10
CA LEU A 21 -34.05 10.45 5.13
C LEU A 21 -33.04 9.75 6.06
N PHE A 22 -33.48 9.31 7.23
CA PHE A 22 -32.61 8.58 8.17
C PHE A 22 -32.09 7.28 7.59
N ILE A 23 -32.95 6.51 6.91
CA ILE A 23 -32.55 5.29 6.21
C ILE A 23 -31.59 5.62 5.07
N ALA A 24 -31.89 6.63 4.24
CA ALA A 24 -31.05 7.06 3.13
C ALA A 24 -29.64 7.48 3.62
N VAL A 25 -29.57 8.29 4.68
CA VAL A 25 -28.29 8.71 5.27
C VAL A 25 -27.52 7.51 5.82
N LYS A 26 -28.18 6.57 6.47
CA LYS A 26 -27.53 5.34 6.96
C LYS A 26 -26.98 4.47 5.82
N VAL A 27 -27.73 4.31 4.73
CA VAL A 27 -27.29 3.54 3.57
C VAL A 27 -26.08 4.23 2.91
N ILE A 28 -26.18 5.54 2.65
CA ILE A 28 -25.09 6.33 2.06
C ILE A 28 -23.84 6.30 2.96
N SER A 29 -24.01 6.47 4.27
CA SER A 29 -22.89 6.42 5.22
C SER A 29 -22.23 5.06 5.26
N LYS A 30 -22.98 3.98 5.10
CA LYS A 30 -22.46 2.62 5.02
C LYS A 30 -21.68 2.41 3.73
N ASP A 31 -22.18 2.88 2.61
CA ASP A 31 -21.51 2.78 1.31
C ASP A 31 -20.23 3.64 1.27
N LEU A 32 -20.25 4.86 1.87
CA LEU A 32 -19.04 5.66 2.02
C LEU A 32 -18.03 5.04 2.97
N ALA A 33 -18.47 4.42 4.06
CA ALA A 33 -17.59 3.72 4.99
C ALA A 33 -16.96 2.47 4.32
N TRP A 34 -17.72 1.81 3.45
CA TRP A 34 -17.24 0.66 2.66
C TRP A 34 -16.21 1.11 1.62
N ALA A 35 -16.50 2.16 0.86
CA ALA A 35 -15.55 2.77 -0.09
C ALA A 35 -14.28 3.28 0.61
N LYS A 36 -14.38 3.79 1.84
CA LYS A 36 -13.23 4.22 2.64
C LYS A 36 -12.48 3.04 3.30
N GLY A 37 -13.15 1.92 3.53
CA GLY A 37 -12.55 0.67 4.04
C GLY A 37 -11.80 -0.09 2.95
N GLU A 38 -12.30 -0.10 1.71
CA GLU A 38 -11.59 -0.69 0.56
C GLU A 38 -10.38 0.15 0.12
N ALA A 39 -10.40 1.46 0.37
CA ALA A 39 -9.23 2.33 0.13
C ALA A 39 -8.10 2.13 1.15
N THR A 40 -8.23 1.18 2.09
CA THR A 40 -7.20 0.82 3.06
C THR A 40 -6.83 -0.68 2.97
N GLU A 41 -7.00 -1.32 1.84
CA GLU A 41 -6.09 -2.42 1.51
C GLU A 41 -4.72 -1.75 1.38
N LYS A 42 -3.93 -1.87 2.44
CA LYS A 42 -2.56 -1.38 2.45
C LYS A 42 -1.85 -2.13 1.35
N LEU A 43 -1.59 -1.44 0.23
CA LEU A 43 -0.78 -2.00 -0.84
C LEU A 43 0.45 -2.66 -0.22
N PRO A 44 0.83 -3.82 -0.68
CA PRO A 44 2.10 -4.41 -0.33
C PRO A 44 3.21 -3.40 -0.52
N ARG A 45 4.15 -3.35 0.39
CA ARG A 45 5.14 -2.27 0.43
C ARG A 45 6.51 -2.76 0.86
N ILE A 46 7.52 -2.02 0.46
CA ILE A 46 8.89 -2.18 0.93
C ILE A 46 9.16 -1.11 1.98
N VAL A 47 9.69 -1.53 3.11
CA VAL A 47 10.11 -0.64 4.21
C VAL A 47 11.62 -0.72 4.35
N ILE A 48 12.30 0.41 4.41
CA ILE A 48 13.73 0.48 4.74
C ILE A 48 13.86 0.37 6.26
N VAL A 49 14.54 -0.69 6.71
CA VAL A 49 14.74 -0.96 8.15
C VAL A 49 16.08 -0.39 8.64
N GLU A 50 17.11 -0.48 7.79
CA GLU A 50 18.45 0.05 8.08
C GLU A 50 19.02 0.75 6.84
N GLY A 51 19.83 1.77 7.03
CA GLY A 51 20.51 2.49 5.95
C GLY A 51 19.66 3.53 5.23
N ALA A 52 18.52 3.93 5.80
CA ALA A 52 17.75 5.07 5.28
C ALA A 52 18.46 6.38 5.59
N GLU A 53 18.52 7.30 4.62
CA GLU A 53 18.99 8.65 4.85
C GLU A 53 18.06 9.41 5.82
N PRO A 54 18.62 10.28 6.68
CA PRO A 54 17.82 11.08 7.60
C PRO A 54 16.80 11.95 6.84
N GLY A 55 15.51 11.71 7.10
CA GLY A 55 14.41 12.45 6.47
C GLY A 55 13.94 11.89 5.12
N ALA A 56 14.54 10.80 4.62
CA ALA A 56 14.04 10.09 3.45
C ALA A 56 12.78 9.29 3.77
N ALA A 57 11.96 9.05 2.75
CA ALA A 57 10.84 8.12 2.88
C ALA A 57 11.38 6.71 3.20
N THR A 58 10.74 6.04 4.13
CA THR A 58 11.12 4.67 4.54
C THR A 58 10.09 3.63 4.14
N ASP A 59 8.95 4.03 3.59
CA ASP A 59 7.81 3.19 3.23
C ASP A 59 7.42 3.44 1.77
N TYR A 60 7.53 2.42 0.93
CA TYR A 60 7.31 2.50 -0.51
C TYR A 60 6.24 1.47 -0.92
N PRO A 61 5.03 1.91 -1.28
CA PRO A 61 3.99 1.01 -1.77
C PRO A 61 4.38 0.42 -3.12
N ILE A 62 4.03 -0.85 -3.34
CA ILE A 62 4.27 -1.54 -4.61
C ILE A 62 2.96 -1.54 -5.39
N ASP A 63 2.85 -0.66 -6.36
CA ASP A 63 1.71 -0.62 -7.29
C ASP A 63 1.99 -1.51 -8.52
N GLU A 64 3.02 -1.18 -9.29
CA GLU A 64 3.44 -1.98 -10.45
C GLU A 64 4.76 -2.68 -10.16
N GLN A 65 5.84 -1.93 -10.13
CA GLN A 65 7.17 -2.40 -9.77
C GLN A 65 7.93 -1.30 -9.02
N LEU A 66 8.92 -1.68 -8.24
CA LEU A 66 9.86 -0.76 -7.61
C LEU A 66 11.27 -1.10 -8.05
N ILE A 67 11.97 -0.14 -8.62
CA ILE A 67 13.39 -0.22 -8.96
C ILE A 67 14.20 0.41 -7.83
N ILE A 68 15.19 -0.31 -7.36
CA ILE A 68 16.06 0.09 -6.25
C ILE A 68 17.48 0.24 -6.78
N GLY A 69 18.12 1.36 -6.50
CA GLY A 69 19.48 1.59 -6.94
C GLY A 69 19.99 2.99 -6.62
N ARG A 70 21.16 3.33 -7.15
CA ARG A 70 21.82 4.61 -6.90
C ARG A 70 21.42 5.69 -7.91
N SER A 71 20.83 5.29 -9.04
CA SER A 71 20.43 6.24 -10.08
C SER A 71 19.22 7.07 -9.63
N PRO A 72 19.16 8.38 -9.98
CA PRO A 72 18.03 9.25 -9.61
C PRO A 72 16.71 8.90 -10.29
N ASP A 73 16.72 8.01 -11.28
CA ASP A 73 15.53 7.47 -11.95
C ASP A 73 14.97 6.20 -11.28
N CYS A 74 15.59 5.73 -10.18
CA CYS A 74 15.06 4.65 -9.37
C CYS A 74 13.92 5.14 -8.47
N ASP A 75 12.97 4.24 -8.17
CA ASP A 75 11.86 4.51 -7.23
C ASP A 75 12.39 4.62 -5.78
N ILE A 76 13.39 3.81 -5.44
CA ILE A 76 14.12 3.87 -4.18
C ILE A 76 15.58 4.19 -4.47
N ILE A 77 15.97 5.41 -4.17
CA ILE A 77 17.32 5.90 -4.40
C ILE A 77 18.18 5.59 -3.18
N LEU A 78 19.31 4.94 -3.40
CA LEU A 78 20.28 4.62 -2.36
C LEU A 78 21.55 5.45 -2.53
N GLU A 79 21.89 6.26 -1.53
CA GLU A 79 23.17 6.97 -1.47
C GLU A 79 24.30 6.05 -0.95
N ASP A 80 24.37 4.86 -1.53
CA ASP A 80 25.34 3.82 -1.15
C ASP A 80 26.26 3.47 -2.33
N THR A 81 27.55 3.61 -2.14
CA THR A 81 28.56 3.29 -3.18
C THR A 81 28.60 1.82 -3.54
N PHE A 82 28.09 0.94 -2.68
CA PHE A 82 27.96 -0.50 -2.95
C PHE A 82 26.71 -0.84 -3.77
N ALA A 83 25.77 0.10 -3.90
CA ALA A 83 24.61 -0.07 -4.77
C ALA A 83 24.96 0.27 -6.23
N SER A 84 24.54 -0.58 -7.17
CA SER A 84 24.61 -0.31 -8.60
C SER A 84 23.58 0.75 -9.00
N ALA A 85 23.74 1.39 -10.18
CA ALA A 85 22.81 2.39 -10.70
C ALA A 85 21.36 1.87 -10.67
N HIS A 86 21.10 0.71 -11.27
CA HIS A 86 19.88 -0.08 -11.11
C HIS A 86 20.31 -1.41 -10.50
N HIS A 87 20.03 -1.61 -9.22
CA HIS A 87 20.57 -2.73 -8.46
C HIS A 87 19.63 -3.94 -8.42
N ALA A 88 18.40 -3.70 -8.04
CA ALA A 88 17.37 -4.72 -7.93
C ALA A 88 15.99 -4.16 -8.25
N ARG A 89 15.03 -5.04 -8.49
CA ARG A 89 13.61 -4.68 -8.60
C ARG A 89 12.73 -5.59 -7.79
N VAL A 90 11.63 -5.04 -7.33
CA VAL A 90 10.51 -5.78 -6.74
C VAL A 90 9.30 -5.59 -7.64
N TYR A 91 8.63 -6.67 -8.01
CA TYR A 91 7.51 -6.64 -8.93
C TYR A 91 6.46 -7.72 -8.62
N PRO A 92 5.17 -7.46 -8.90
CA PRO A 92 4.12 -8.47 -8.79
C PRO A 92 4.13 -9.40 -10.00
N ALA A 93 4.02 -10.71 -9.77
CA ALA A 93 3.79 -11.70 -10.80
C ALA A 93 3.09 -12.95 -10.22
N ASN A 94 2.10 -13.51 -10.94
CA ASN A 94 1.37 -14.71 -10.54
C ASN A 94 0.83 -14.65 -9.10
N SER A 95 0.15 -13.55 -8.76
CA SER A 95 -0.41 -13.29 -7.43
C SER A 95 0.62 -13.37 -6.29
N ALA A 96 1.86 -13.01 -6.58
CA ALA A 96 2.96 -12.96 -5.63
C ALA A 96 3.90 -11.81 -5.97
N TYR A 97 4.78 -11.44 -5.03
CA TYR A 97 5.80 -10.43 -5.21
C TYR A 97 7.16 -11.09 -5.32
N TRP A 98 7.98 -10.59 -6.22
CA TRP A 98 9.28 -11.16 -6.56
C TRP A 98 10.37 -10.10 -6.43
N LEU A 99 11.49 -10.50 -5.87
CA LEU A 99 12.73 -9.72 -5.82
C LEU A 99 13.71 -10.30 -6.84
N GLU A 100 14.24 -9.44 -7.69
CA GLU A 100 15.22 -9.80 -8.73
C GLU A 100 16.41 -8.85 -8.68
N ASP A 101 17.61 -9.42 -8.71
CA ASP A 101 18.86 -8.67 -8.87
C ASP A 101 19.07 -8.32 -10.35
N LEU A 102 19.32 -7.07 -10.67
CA LEU A 102 19.50 -6.57 -12.04
C LEU A 102 20.97 -6.65 -12.50
N LYS A 103 21.64 -7.75 -12.18
CA LYS A 103 23.08 -7.98 -12.44
C LYS A 103 23.95 -6.92 -11.76
N SER A 104 23.64 -6.66 -10.51
CA SER A 104 24.39 -5.70 -9.71
C SER A 104 25.84 -6.15 -9.49
N THR A 105 26.71 -5.18 -9.20
CA THR A 105 28.13 -5.46 -8.98
C THR A 105 28.38 -6.25 -7.70
N ASN A 106 27.67 -5.91 -6.62
CA ASN A 106 27.89 -6.53 -5.31
C ASN A 106 26.84 -7.57 -4.93
N GLY A 107 25.74 -7.64 -5.69
CA GLY A 107 24.65 -8.59 -5.48
C GLY A 107 23.66 -8.15 -4.42
N THR A 108 22.48 -8.76 -4.50
CA THR A 108 21.40 -8.64 -3.52
C THR A 108 21.37 -9.89 -2.66
N THR A 109 21.20 -9.75 -1.34
CA THR A 109 21.16 -10.89 -0.42
C THR A 109 19.83 -10.99 0.29
N THR A 110 19.32 -12.20 0.47
CA THR A 110 18.18 -12.52 1.33
C THR A 110 18.57 -13.70 2.23
N ASN A 111 18.20 -13.63 3.51
CA ASN A 111 18.59 -14.66 4.50
C ASN A 111 20.10 -14.97 4.48
N ASN A 112 20.95 -13.96 4.35
CA ASN A 112 22.42 -14.05 4.26
C ASN A 112 22.94 -14.85 3.06
N LYS A 113 22.13 -15.06 2.02
CA LYS A 113 22.53 -15.70 0.77
C LYS A 113 22.27 -14.75 -0.39
N GLN A 114 23.25 -14.65 -1.28
CA GLN A 114 23.12 -13.89 -2.52
C GLN A 114 22.11 -14.58 -3.44
N ILE A 115 21.22 -13.78 -4.04
CA ILE A 115 20.26 -14.28 -5.01
C ILE A 115 20.88 -14.28 -6.41
N ASN A 116 20.67 -15.36 -7.15
CA ASN A 116 21.11 -15.51 -8.55
C ASN A 116 19.94 -15.66 -9.52
N ALA A 117 18.72 -15.66 -8.99
CA ALA A 117 17.47 -15.76 -9.73
C ALA A 117 16.37 -15.02 -8.94
N PRO A 118 15.23 -14.65 -9.58
CA PRO A 118 14.12 -14.04 -8.88
C PRO A 118 13.65 -14.91 -7.69
N VAL A 119 13.47 -14.26 -6.53
CA VAL A 119 13.05 -14.90 -5.29
C VAL A 119 11.70 -14.36 -4.87
N ARG A 120 10.77 -15.25 -4.51
CA ARG A 120 9.45 -14.86 -4.01
C ARG A 120 9.57 -14.23 -2.62
N LEU A 121 9.02 -13.04 -2.48
CA LEU A 121 8.86 -12.37 -1.21
C LEU A 121 7.59 -12.86 -0.50
N LYS A 122 7.72 -13.09 0.80
CA LYS A 122 6.62 -13.40 1.72
C LYS A 122 6.52 -12.27 2.74
N LYS A 123 5.36 -12.12 3.36
CA LYS A 123 5.19 -11.16 4.46
C LYS A 123 6.32 -11.27 5.48
N GLY A 124 6.97 -10.15 5.73
CA GLY A 124 8.12 -10.09 6.64
C GLY A 124 9.47 -10.52 6.04
N SER A 125 9.53 -10.92 4.75
CA SER A 125 10.80 -11.21 4.07
C SER A 125 11.72 -9.99 4.13
N THR A 126 13.00 -10.21 4.42
CA THR A 126 14.02 -9.18 4.43
C THR A 126 15.08 -9.46 3.36
N PHE A 127 15.59 -8.39 2.77
CA PHE A 127 16.72 -8.45 1.85
C PHE A 127 17.64 -7.25 2.04
N ARG A 128 18.88 -7.38 1.61
CA ARG A 128 19.92 -6.36 1.77
C ARG A 128 20.54 -6.01 0.43
N ILE A 129 20.75 -4.72 0.23
CA ILE A 129 21.53 -4.15 -0.86
C ILE A 129 22.56 -3.21 -0.25
N GLY A 130 23.83 -3.52 -0.40
CA GLY A 130 24.89 -2.76 0.25
C GLY A 130 24.71 -2.70 1.77
N GLN A 131 24.61 -1.51 2.32
CA GLN A 131 24.37 -1.27 3.75
C GLN A 131 22.89 -1.20 4.12
N SER A 132 22.01 -1.09 3.14
CA SER A 132 20.57 -0.92 3.36
C SER A 132 19.86 -2.26 3.53
N VAL A 133 18.98 -2.36 4.52
CA VAL A 133 18.11 -3.51 4.78
C VAL A 133 16.66 -3.12 4.53
N PHE A 134 16.02 -3.94 3.75
CA PHE A 134 14.62 -3.78 3.34
C PHE A 134 13.76 -4.90 3.90
N LYS A 135 12.51 -4.59 4.17
CA LYS A 135 11.50 -5.54 4.62
C LYS A 135 10.25 -5.43 3.76
N PHE A 136 9.78 -6.57 3.26
CA PHE A 136 8.51 -6.65 2.55
C PHE A 136 7.35 -6.78 3.54
N MET A 137 6.34 -5.94 3.39
CA MET A 137 5.12 -5.91 4.19
C MET A 137 3.91 -6.05 3.27
N ASP A 138 3.05 -6.98 3.61
CA ASP A 138 1.81 -7.32 2.90
C ASP A 138 0.63 -7.42 3.88
#